data_5ce7c30277e6dd5baa7a54b63fa09c14
#
_entry.id   5ce7c30277e6dd5baa7a54b63fa09c14
#
_cell.length_a   1.000
_cell.length_b   1.000
_cell.length_c   1.000
_cell.angle_alpha   90.00
_cell.angle_beta   90.00
_cell.angle_gamma   90.00
#
_symmetry.space_group_name_H-M   'P 1'
#
loop_
_entity.id
_entity.type
_entity.pdbx_description
1 polymer ?
#
loop_
_entity_poly.entity_id
_entity_poly.type
_entity_poly.pdbx_seq_one_letter_code
_entity_poly.pdbx_strand_id
1 'polypeptide(L)'
;MLSIVTIAALFLAYVVCVWSPLFQIRRIVVMPTVQVSSAQVSELAAIPAGSTLFGFDESGVEKRLLANPWIKSVRLTRNLPDTLTVEVEERSVAAIVMLSNGQSAWKLSTDGIWLEPVELSVVTADNGVQAYDVQAKDAAAQAGVVYVSEVSAALSPQAGDKCTDAGLLGLIQYVEGFSSALSDQIVSACATSKESIAVVLSNGIKVSLGAPDDIALKEQTVLGILDKFQGQISYINVRTPANPTYRGLTEGTATQDGTTASADALPYQAQAGSATTPDTVTSSADAATDGSTATSDSDVPSDAAYNGGYYLSDGETWVNYYYEDGNLVHGYYKVDESGNETWVDLG
;
A
#
# COMPACT_ATOMS: atom_id res chain seq x y z
N MET A 1 -9.68 64.50 14.91
CA MET A 1 -8.43 64.59 15.68
C MET A 1 -8.19 63.36 16.56
N LEU A 2 -9.15 62.89 17.35
CA LEU A 2 -8.98 61.73 18.23
C LEU A 2 -8.58 60.44 17.43
N SER A 3 -9.22 60.21 16.30
CA SER A 3 -8.95 59.01 15.43
C SER A 3 -7.54 58.99 14.84
N ILE A 4 -6.97 60.16 14.52
CA ILE A 4 -5.60 60.27 13.98
C ILE A 4 -4.57 59.96 15.06
N VAL A 5 -4.84 60.44 16.28
CA VAL A 5 -3.95 60.21 17.43
C VAL A 5 -3.94 58.76 17.83
N THR A 6 -5.10 58.10 17.81
CA THR A 6 -5.19 56.65 18.09
C THR A 6 -4.48 55.81 17.02
N ILE A 7 -4.64 56.13 15.75
CA ILE A 7 -3.89 55.48 14.66
C ILE A 7 -2.40 55.65 14.78
N ALA A 8 -1.94 56.88 15.08
CA ALA A 8 -0.53 57.16 15.28
C ALA A 8 0.05 56.41 16.49
N ALA A 9 -0.70 56.32 17.59
CA ALA A 9 -0.29 55.57 18.78
C ALA A 9 -0.20 54.07 18.51
N LEU A 10 -1.17 53.47 17.76
CA LEU A 10 -1.13 52.08 17.35
C LEU A 10 0.04 51.79 16.41
N PHE A 11 0.31 52.71 15.48
CA PHE A 11 1.47 52.61 14.56
C PHE A 11 2.81 52.67 15.34
N LEU A 12 2.93 53.58 16.29
CA LEU A 12 4.12 53.65 17.14
C LEU A 12 4.29 52.40 18.00
N ALA A 13 3.23 51.88 18.58
CA ALA A 13 3.23 50.61 19.33
C ALA A 13 3.70 49.44 18.44
N TYR A 14 3.19 49.39 17.21
CA TYR A 14 3.62 48.38 16.23
C TYR A 14 5.12 48.49 15.89
N VAL A 15 5.61 49.68 15.61
CA VAL A 15 7.02 49.91 15.33
C VAL A 15 7.90 49.52 16.52
N VAL A 16 7.48 49.84 17.74
CA VAL A 16 8.18 49.45 18.97
C VAL A 16 8.17 47.90 19.10
N CYS A 17 7.08 47.23 18.86
CA CYS A 17 7.02 45.77 18.92
C CYS A 17 7.94 45.08 17.88
N VAL A 18 7.97 45.60 16.66
CA VAL A 18 8.79 45.02 15.56
C VAL A 18 10.27 45.26 15.75
N TRP A 19 10.68 46.45 16.27
CA TRP A 19 12.08 46.88 16.33
C TRP A 19 12.67 46.84 17.74
N SER A 20 11.87 46.55 18.78
CA SER A 20 12.39 46.54 20.15
C SER A 20 13.25 45.31 20.43
N PRO A 21 14.43 45.49 21.04
CA PRO A 21 15.28 44.39 21.47
C PRO A 21 14.66 43.54 22.58
N LEU A 22 13.55 43.99 23.19
CA LEU A 22 12.80 43.23 24.20
C LEU A 22 12.10 41.98 23.60
N PHE A 23 11.74 42.02 22.31
CA PHE A 23 11.08 40.95 21.62
C PHE A 23 12.02 40.21 20.66
N GLN A 24 13.31 40.39 20.79
CA GLN A 24 14.30 39.66 20.02
C GLN A 24 14.23 38.16 20.35
N ILE A 25 14.18 37.31 19.34
CA ILE A 25 14.21 35.85 19.49
C ILE A 25 15.56 35.42 20.05
N ARG A 26 15.59 35.02 21.31
CA ARG A 26 16.76 34.51 22.01
C ARG A 26 16.72 32.99 22.17
N ARG A 27 15.54 32.43 22.14
CA ARG A 27 15.32 30.99 22.32
C ARG A 27 14.35 30.48 21.27
N ILE A 28 14.77 29.43 20.57
CA ILE A 28 13.89 28.64 19.70
C ILE A 28 13.72 27.29 20.39
N VAL A 29 12.49 26.94 20.69
CA VAL A 29 12.12 25.64 21.28
C VAL A 29 11.43 24.83 20.19
N VAL A 30 12.06 23.72 19.80
CA VAL A 30 11.48 22.77 18.86
C VAL A 30 10.88 21.62 19.67
N MET A 31 9.62 21.29 19.41
CA MET A 31 8.99 20.13 20.04
C MET A 31 9.69 18.84 19.60
N PRO A 32 9.77 17.82 20.47
CA PRO A 32 10.42 16.56 20.11
C PRO A 32 9.76 15.93 18.88
N THR A 33 10.61 15.50 17.97
CA THR A 33 10.26 14.81 16.72
C THR A 33 11.06 13.51 16.63
N VAL A 34 10.60 12.56 15.82
CA VAL A 34 11.20 11.21 15.72
C VAL A 34 12.13 11.12 14.51
N GLN A 35 11.67 11.62 13.36
CA GLN A 35 12.39 11.49 12.09
C GLN A 35 13.27 12.69 11.78
N VAL A 36 12.82 13.89 12.13
CA VAL A 36 13.54 15.14 11.86
C VAL A 36 14.09 15.69 13.18
N SER A 37 15.41 15.73 13.34
CA SER A 37 16.01 16.23 14.58
C SER A 37 15.70 17.71 14.84
N SER A 38 15.62 18.11 16.12
CA SER A 38 15.41 19.51 16.50
C SER A 38 16.46 20.46 15.91
N ALA A 39 17.68 19.95 15.71
CA ALA A 39 18.75 20.72 15.06
C ALA A 39 18.44 20.97 13.58
N GLN A 40 17.98 19.94 12.85
CA GLN A 40 17.57 20.08 11.45
C GLN A 40 16.36 21.02 11.29
N VAL A 41 15.37 20.94 12.19
CA VAL A 41 14.24 21.88 12.18
C VAL A 41 14.72 23.32 12.38
N SER A 42 15.65 23.57 13.31
CA SER A 42 16.21 24.90 13.55
C SER A 42 17.03 25.42 12.35
N GLU A 43 17.77 24.53 11.70
CA GLU A 43 18.54 24.86 10.51
C GLU A 43 17.64 25.18 9.31
N LEU A 44 16.62 24.33 9.05
CA LEU A 44 15.64 24.54 7.99
C LEU A 44 14.81 25.83 8.21
N ALA A 45 14.46 26.13 9.46
CA ALA A 45 13.76 27.36 9.80
C ALA A 45 14.57 28.59 9.37
N ALA A 46 15.90 28.52 9.43
CA ALA A 46 16.84 29.58 8.98
C ALA A 46 16.39 30.97 9.44
N ILE A 47 16.07 31.12 10.74
CA ILE A 47 15.64 32.40 11.32
C ILE A 47 16.89 33.27 11.51
N PRO A 48 16.97 34.49 10.89
CA PRO A 48 18.12 35.34 11.01
C PRO A 48 18.39 35.77 12.46
N ALA A 49 19.65 35.78 12.87
CA ALA A 49 20.04 36.29 14.18
C ALA A 49 19.59 37.75 14.34
N GLY A 50 19.00 38.08 15.49
CA GLY A 50 18.50 39.44 15.74
C GLY A 50 17.07 39.67 15.30
N SER A 51 16.40 38.70 14.68
CA SER A 51 14.97 38.78 14.37
C SER A 51 14.13 38.91 15.63
N THR A 52 13.03 39.66 15.54
CA THR A 52 12.09 39.81 16.65
C THR A 52 10.87 38.91 16.43
N LEU A 53 10.15 38.57 17.51
CA LEU A 53 8.95 37.74 17.46
C LEU A 53 7.86 38.28 16.54
N PHE A 54 7.86 39.59 16.25
CA PHE A 54 6.86 40.24 15.40
C PHE A 54 7.40 40.67 14.04
N GLY A 55 8.71 40.60 13.84
CA GLY A 55 9.38 41.07 12.63
C GLY A 55 10.01 39.96 11.75
N PHE A 56 9.93 38.67 12.14
CA PHE A 56 10.46 37.61 11.29
C PHE A 56 9.43 37.19 10.22
N ASP A 57 9.90 36.62 9.13
CA ASP A 57 9.09 36.10 8.03
C ASP A 57 8.54 34.70 8.37
N GLU A 58 7.37 34.66 9.01
CA GLU A 58 6.69 33.44 9.42
C GLU A 58 6.36 32.54 8.21
N SER A 59 5.81 33.12 7.14
CA SER A 59 5.44 32.37 5.92
C SER A 59 6.66 31.78 5.22
N GLY A 60 7.80 32.47 5.23
CA GLY A 60 9.04 31.96 4.68
C GLY A 60 9.61 30.82 5.53
N VAL A 61 9.53 30.91 6.84
CA VAL A 61 9.92 29.83 7.76
C VAL A 61 9.06 28.59 7.51
N GLU A 62 7.73 28.75 7.48
CA GLU A 62 6.77 27.68 7.23
C GLU A 62 7.06 26.98 5.88
N LYS A 63 7.25 27.74 4.81
CA LYS A 63 7.57 27.17 3.48
C LYS A 63 8.88 26.39 3.47
N ARG A 64 9.92 26.86 4.16
CA ARG A 64 11.20 26.16 4.23
C ARG A 64 11.06 24.83 5.00
N LEU A 65 10.32 24.85 6.09
CA LEU A 65 10.06 23.64 6.88
C LEU A 65 9.21 22.65 6.09
N LEU A 66 8.12 23.07 5.44
CA LEU A 66 7.25 22.22 4.62
C LEU A 66 7.92 21.70 3.34
N ALA A 67 9.07 22.24 2.95
CA ALA A 67 9.88 21.69 1.86
C ALA A 67 10.54 20.35 2.23
N ASN A 68 10.62 20.02 3.51
CA ASN A 68 11.06 18.70 3.96
C ASN A 68 9.88 17.71 3.84
N PRO A 69 10.01 16.61 3.08
CA PRO A 69 8.94 15.64 2.86
C PRO A 69 8.39 15.02 4.14
N TRP A 70 9.20 14.94 5.20
CA TRP A 70 8.78 14.37 6.48
C TRP A 70 7.87 15.29 7.29
N ILE A 71 7.81 16.59 6.96
CA ILE A 71 7.01 17.57 7.68
C ILE A 71 5.64 17.72 7.02
N LYS A 72 4.58 17.35 7.76
CA LYS A 72 3.18 17.46 7.32
C LYS A 72 2.61 18.84 7.59
N SER A 73 2.82 19.35 8.80
CA SER A 73 2.35 20.67 9.20
C SER A 73 3.30 21.32 10.19
N VAL A 74 3.27 22.66 10.23
CA VAL A 74 4.11 23.49 11.10
C VAL A 74 3.19 24.45 11.85
N ARG A 75 3.42 24.61 13.15
CA ARG A 75 2.81 25.64 13.96
C ARG A 75 3.86 26.45 14.67
N LEU A 76 3.83 27.77 14.47
CA LEU A 76 4.76 28.72 15.09
C LEU A 76 4.02 29.47 16.21
N THR A 77 4.49 29.30 17.44
CA THR A 77 3.89 29.95 18.61
C THR A 77 4.86 30.92 19.26
N ARG A 78 4.44 32.19 19.41
CA ARG A 78 5.22 33.24 20.03
C ARG A 78 5.01 33.25 21.53
N ASN A 79 6.02 32.90 22.29
CA ASN A 79 6.01 32.96 23.74
C ASN A 79 6.83 34.17 24.20
N LEU A 80 6.11 35.21 24.64
CA LEU A 80 6.72 36.46 25.12
C LEU A 80 7.59 36.23 26.36
N PRO A 81 8.71 36.97 26.53
CA PRO A 81 9.12 38.10 25.67
C PRO A 81 10.02 37.69 24.49
N ASP A 82 10.69 36.54 24.49
CA ASP A 82 11.87 36.28 23.63
C ASP A 82 11.93 34.83 23.07
N THR A 83 10.87 34.03 23.22
CA THR A 83 10.87 32.62 22.86
C THR A 83 9.94 32.34 21.71
N LEU A 84 10.43 31.64 20.68
CA LEU A 84 9.65 31.10 19.58
C LEU A 84 9.55 29.57 19.74
N THR A 85 8.36 29.04 19.84
CA THR A 85 8.12 27.58 19.82
C THR A 85 7.74 27.14 18.42
N VAL A 86 8.44 26.13 17.90
CA VAL A 86 8.21 25.48 16.62
C VAL A 86 7.67 24.10 16.90
N GLU A 87 6.41 23.90 16.58
CA GLU A 87 5.73 22.59 16.62
C GLU A 87 5.67 22.04 15.21
N VAL A 88 6.19 20.84 15.03
CA VAL A 88 6.22 20.14 13.75
C VAL A 88 5.42 18.86 13.88
N GLU A 89 4.47 18.67 12.99
CA GLU A 89 3.78 17.40 12.81
C GLU A 89 4.49 16.62 11.71
N GLU A 90 5.01 15.44 12.05
CA GLU A 90 5.67 14.55 11.08
C GLU A 90 4.66 13.68 10.34
N ARG A 91 5.01 13.30 9.10
CA ARG A 91 4.25 12.31 8.33
C ARG A 91 4.52 10.91 8.83
N SER A 92 3.45 10.12 8.92
CA SER A 92 3.54 8.69 9.19
C SER A 92 3.74 7.93 7.89
N VAL A 93 4.57 6.89 7.92
CA VAL A 93 4.76 5.98 6.78
C VAL A 93 3.56 5.03 6.73
N ALA A 94 2.94 4.90 5.56
CA ALA A 94 1.87 3.92 5.30
C ALA A 94 2.43 2.62 4.74
N ALA A 95 3.41 2.72 3.84
CA ALA A 95 3.95 1.58 3.13
C ALA A 95 5.41 1.79 2.68
N ILE A 96 6.13 0.70 2.51
CA ILE A 96 7.36 0.64 1.74
C ILE A 96 7.04 -0.01 0.40
N VAL A 97 7.25 0.75 -0.67
CA VAL A 97 6.87 0.40 -2.04
C VAL A 97 8.10 0.02 -2.83
N MET A 98 8.20 -1.24 -3.26
CA MET A 98 9.21 -1.70 -4.21
C MET A 98 8.79 -1.25 -5.61
N LEU A 99 9.69 -0.57 -6.32
CA LEU A 99 9.41 -0.17 -7.70
C LEU A 99 9.55 -1.36 -8.65
N SER A 100 8.90 -1.26 -9.80
CA SER A 100 8.89 -2.32 -10.82
C SER A 100 10.27 -2.70 -11.38
N ASN A 101 11.31 -1.86 -11.16
CA ASN A 101 12.69 -2.21 -11.48
C ASN A 101 13.32 -3.25 -10.52
N GLY A 102 12.65 -3.57 -9.41
CA GLY A 102 13.12 -4.52 -8.40
C GLY A 102 14.41 -4.13 -7.66
N GLN A 103 14.89 -2.89 -7.83
CA GLN A 103 16.18 -2.42 -7.28
C GLN A 103 16.07 -1.23 -6.36
N SER A 104 14.90 -0.61 -6.29
CA SER A 104 14.66 0.55 -5.45
C SER A 104 13.32 0.49 -4.76
N ALA A 105 13.30 0.85 -3.50
CA ALA A 105 12.09 0.95 -2.70
C ALA A 105 11.96 2.35 -2.12
N TRP A 106 10.73 2.79 -1.89
CA TRP A 106 10.42 4.12 -1.40
C TRP A 106 9.42 4.07 -0.25
N LYS A 107 9.60 4.96 0.71
CA LYS A 107 8.61 5.18 1.78
C LYS A 107 7.49 6.07 1.25
N LEU A 108 6.26 5.62 1.41
CA LEU A 108 5.05 6.35 1.07
C LEU A 108 4.30 6.68 2.34
N SER A 109 3.92 7.94 2.51
CA SER A 109 3.19 8.40 3.70
C SER A 109 1.69 8.11 3.62
N THR A 110 0.99 8.18 4.75
CA THR A 110 -0.46 8.00 4.85
C THR A 110 -1.24 9.07 4.06
N ASP A 111 -0.70 10.28 3.90
CA ASP A 111 -1.29 11.33 3.07
C ASP A 111 -0.85 11.29 1.59
N GLY A 112 -0.19 10.20 1.19
CA GLY A 112 0.19 9.93 -0.20
C GLY A 112 1.36 10.77 -0.71
N ILE A 113 2.30 11.16 0.16
CA ILE A 113 3.53 11.86 -0.21
C ILE A 113 4.70 10.87 -0.22
N TRP A 114 5.53 10.91 -1.26
CA TRP A 114 6.78 10.18 -1.31
C TRP A 114 7.80 10.81 -0.37
N LEU A 115 8.29 10.06 0.62
CA LEU A 115 9.17 10.59 1.66
C LEU A 115 10.63 10.52 1.23
N GLU A 116 11.18 9.33 1.19
CA GLU A 116 12.58 9.10 0.83
C GLU A 116 12.77 7.66 0.29
N PRO A 117 13.82 7.39 -0.46
CA PRO A 117 14.18 6.03 -0.84
C PRO A 117 14.63 5.24 0.39
N VAL A 118 14.37 3.94 0.37
CA VAL A 118 14.94 2.99 1.34
C VAL A 118 16.36 2.66 0.91
N GLU A 119 17.31 2.74 1.84
CA GLU A 119 18.68 2.33 1.58
C GLU A 119 18.76 0.80 1.42
N LEU A 120 18.97 0.35 0.20
CA LEU A 120 19.15 -1.06 -0.13
C LEU A 120 20.61 -1.28 -0.50
N SER A 121 21.26 -2.23 0.18
CA SER A 121 22.65 -2.61 -0.11
C SER A 121 22.69 -3.81 -1.06
N VAL A 122 23.71 -3.88 -1.91
CA VAL A 122 23.97 -5.07 -2.70
C VAL A 122 24.45 -6.17 -1.75
N VAL A 123 23.56 -7.00 -1.28
CA VAL A 123 23.90 -8.22 -0.54
C VAL A 123 23.86 -9.38 -1.52
N THR A 124 25.02 -9.90 -1.83
CA THR A 124 25.11 -11.15 -2.61
C THR A 124 24.83 -12.27 -1.62
N ALA A 125 23.66 -12.88 -1.71
CA ALA A 125 23.39 -14.12 -1.00
C ALA A 125 24.32 -15.22 -1.55
N ASP A 126 24.57 -16.27 -0.77
CA ASP A 126 25.47 -17.37 -1.14
C ASP A 126 25.13 -18.06 -2.48
N ASN A 127 23.91 -17.85 -2.97
CA ASN A 127 23.41 -18.31 -4.28
C ASN A 127 23.51 -17.26 -5.40
N GLY A 128 24.14 -16.10 -5.16
CA GLY A 128 24.33 -15.04 -6.16
C GLY A 128 23.12 -14.14 -6.43
N VAL A 129 21.99 -14.36 -5.77
CA VAL A 129 20.76 -13.56 -5.98
C VAL A 129 20.82 -12.28 -5.14
N GLN A 130 20.58 -11.13 -5.76
CA GLN A 130 20.47 -9.85 -5.06
C GLN A 130 19.12 -9.78 -4.33
N ALA A 131 19.17 -9.67 -3.01
CA ALA A 131 17.98 -9.73 -2.15
C ALA A 131 17.41 -8.34 -1.80
N TYR A 132 17.26 -7.43 -2.78
CA TYR A 132 16.65 -6.11 -2.54
C TYR A 132 15.23 -6.21 -2.02
N ASP A 133 14.47 -7.16 -2.56
CA ASP A 133 13.10 -7.44 -2.12
C ASP A 133 13.03 -7.85 -0.64
N VAL A 134 13.93 -8.73 -0.22
CA VAL A 134 14.02 -9.16 1.18
C VAL A 134 14.35 -7.98 2.09
N GLN A 135 15.33 -7.14 1.72
CA GLN A 135 15.71 -5.97 2.52
C GLN A 135 14.58 -4.95 2.64
N ALA A 136 13.86 -4.68 1.54
CA ALA A 136 12.71 -3.77 1.56
C ALA A 136 11.56 -4.33 2.42
N LYS A 137 11.32 -5.65 2.37
CA LYS A 137 10.35 -6.34 3.20
C LYS A 137 10.74 -6.32 4.68
N ASP A 138 12.02 -6.53 4.99
CA ASP A 138 12.55 -6.44 6.36
C ASP A 138 12.44 -5.01 6.90
N ALA A 139 12.76 -4.00 6.06
CA ALA A 139 12.59 -2.60 6.42
C ALA A 139 11.12 -2.25 6.72
N ALA A 140 10.17 -2.79 5.96
CA ALA A 140 8.74 -2.62 6.20
C ALA A 140 8.31 -3.28 7.52
N ALA A 141 8.78 -4.50 7.79
CA ALA A 141 8.50 -5.21 9.02
C ALA A 141 9.07 -4.48 10.25
N GLN A 142 10.31 -3.96 10.17
CA GLN A 142 10.92 -3.16 11.24
C GLN A 142 10.18 -1.85 11.51
N ALA A 143 9.67 -1.21 10.45
CA ALA A 143 8.87 0.01 10.55
C ALA A 143 7.41 -0.25 10.97
N GLY A 144 6.95 -1.51 10.99
CA GLY A 144 5.57 -1.88 11.28
C GLY A 144 4.59 -1.38 10.22
N VAL A 145 5.02 -1.36 8.94
CA VAL A 145 4.22 -0.87 7.81
C VAL A 145 4.10 -1.93 6.72
N VAL A 146 3.17 -1.73 5.80
CA VAL A 146 2.90 -2.67 4.72
C VAL A 146 4.02 -2.62 3.67
N TYR A 147 4.55 -3.79 3.29
CA TYR A 147 5.41 -3.93 2.12
C TYR A 147 4.57 -4.06 0.85
N VAL A 148 4.89 -3.29 -0.20
CA VAL A 148 4.19 -3.36 -1.49
C VAL A 148 5.16 -3.87 -2.55
N SER A 149 4.87 -5.08 -3.08
CA SER A 149 5.75 -5.78 -4.03
C SER A 149 5.43 -5.49 -5.49
N GLU A 150 4.17 -5.23 -5.83
CA GLU A 150 3.70 -5.08 -7.19
C GLU A 150 2.95 -3.76 -7.36
N VAL A 151 3.48 -2.92 -8.22
CA VAL A 151 2.96 -1.58 -8.52
C VAL A 151 2.99 -1.32 -10.02
N SER A 152 2.32 -0.25 -10.45
CA SER A 152 2.37 0.22 -11.83
C SER A 152 3.82 0.46 -12.30
N ALA A 153 4.16 0.01 -13.49
CA ALA A 153 5.49 0.17 -14.08
C ALA A 153 5.88 1.64 -14.37
N ALA A 154 4.92 2.55 -14.36
CA ALA A 154 5.14 3.96 -14.70
C ALA A 154 5.58 4.83 -13.50
N LEU A 155 5.82 4.24 -12.32
CA LEU A 155 6.16 4.99 -11.12
C LEU A 155 7.60 5.53 -11.16
N SER A 156 7.73 6.84 -10.95
CA SER A 156 9.02 7.55 -10.83
C SER A 156 8.94 8.53 -9.67
N PRO A 157 9.00 8.04 -8.40
CA PRO A 157 8.82 8.87 -7.23
C PRO A 157 9.98 9.87 -7.05
N GLN A 158 9.65 11.05 -6.53
CA GLN A 158 10.61 12.02 -6.03
C GLN A 158 10.18 12.43 -4.61
N ALA A 159 11.18 12.73 -3.76
CA ALA A 159 10.92 13.12 -2.39
C ALA A 159 10.10 14.43 -2.33
N GLY A 160 8.99 14.40 -1.61
CA GLY A 160 8.04 15.51 -1.50
C GLY A 160 6.92 15.52 -2.55
N ASP A 161 7.01 14.71 -3.60
CA ASP A 161 5.97 14.62 -4.60
C ASP A 161 4.75 13.84 -4.10
N LYS A 162 3.58 14.24 -4.59
CA LYS A 162 2.34 13.53 -4.31
C LYS A 162 2.21 12.28 -5.19
N CYS A 163 1.93 11.15 -4.58
CA CYS A 163 1.57 9.93 -5.29
C CYS A 163 0.29 10.15 -6.11
N THR A 164 0.32 9.77 -7.38
CA THR A 164 -0.82 9.87 -8.30
C THR A 164 -1.31 8.48 -8.73
N ASP A 165 -0.64 7.43 -8.30
CA ASP A 165 -1.04 6.06 -8.63
C ASP A 165 -2.32 5.66 -7.90
N ALA A 166 -3.33 5.26 -8.66
CA ALA A 166 -4.65 4.95 -8.13
C ALA A 166 -4.68 3.66 -7.29
N GLY A 167 -3.81 2.69 -7.59
CA GLY A 167 -3.66 1.46 -6.84
C GLY A 167 -3.09 1.73 -5.45
N LEU A 168 -1.97 2.47 -5.38
CA LEU A 168 -1.33 2.84 -4.11
C LEU A 168 -2.23 3.73 -3.25
N LEU A 169 -2.91 4.73 -3.85
CA LEU A 169 -3.87 5.56 -3.12
C LEU A 169 -5.06 4.74 -2.60
N GLY A 170 -5.51 3.75 -3.36
CA GLY A 170 -6.54 2.81 -2.92
C GLY A 170 -6.06 1.91 -1.78
N LEU A 171 -4.81 1.45 -1.81
CA LEU A 171 -4.20 0.69 -0.72
C LEU A 171 -4.11 1.51 0.57
N ILE A 172 -3.71 2.79 0.49
CA ILE A 172 -3.68 3.70 1.65
C ILE A 172 -5.09 3.79 2.26
N GLN A 173 -6.14 3.93 1.44
CA GLN A 173 -7.51 3.98 1.94
C GLN A 173 -7.90 2.72 2.70
N TYR A 174 -7.45 1.54 2.28
CA TYR A 174 -7.65 0.30 3.02
C TYR A 174 -6.89 0.28 4.34
N VAL A 175 -5.59 0.64 4.32
CA VAL A 175 -4.75 0.67 5.53
C VAL A 175 -5.31 1.64 6.58
N GLU A 176 -5.81 2.80 6.16
CA GLU A 176 -6.45 3.78 7.07
C GLU A 176 -7.86 3.39 7.49
N GLY A 177 -8.58 2.67 6.63
CA GLY A 177 -9.98 2.31 6.86
C GLY A 177 -10.20 1.01 7.63
N PHE A 178 -9.19 0.14 7.68
CA PHE A 178 -9.25 -1.10 8.46
C PHE A 178 -8.98 -0.83 9.95
N SER A 179 -9.63 -1.60 10.79
CA SER A 179 -9.29 -1.64 12.22
C SER A 179 -7.96 -2.37 12.44
N SER A 180 -7.38 -2.18 13.65
CA SER A 180 -6.16 -2.90 14.05
C SER A 180 -6.32 -4.42 14.00
N ALA A 181 -7.54 -4.94 14.12
CA ALA A 181 -7.81 -6.37 14.04
C ALA A 181 -7.41 -6.99 12.69
N LEU A 182 -7.48 -6.23 11.60
CA LEU A 182 -7.07 -6.68 10.27
C LEU A 182 -5.76 -6.01 9.81
N SER A 183 -5.60 -4.70 10.02
CA SER A 183 -4.42 -3.96 9.56
C SER A 183 -3.11 -4.51 10.12
N ASP A 184 -3.08 -4.90 11.41
CA ASP A 184 -1.90 -5.45 12.07
C ASP A 184 -1.50 -6.85 11.55
N GLN A 185 -2.40 -7.50 10.83
CA GLN A 185 -2.13 -8.79 10.20
C GLN A 185 -1.57 -8.66 8.79
N ILE A 186 -1.65 -7.49 8.15
CA ILE A 186 -1.20 -7.28 6.78
C ILE A 186 0.33 -7.11 6.75
N VAL A 187 1.03 -8.02 6.06
CA VAL A 187 2.50 -7.96 5.93
C VAL A 187 2.93 -7.48 4.56
N SER A 188 2.16 -7.78 3.51
CA SER A 188 2.47 -7.27 2.16
C SER A 188 1.21 -7.03 1.36
N ALA A 189 1.36 -6.25 0.29
CA ALA A 189 0.28 -5.91 -0.63
C ALA A 189 0.76 -5.84 -2.07
N CYS A 190 -0.18 -6.02 -2.99
CA CYS A 190 -0.05 -5.75 -4.41
C CYS A 190 -1.08 -4.67 -4.78
N ALA A 191 -0.66 -3.65 -5.53
CA ALA A 191 -1.51 -2.52 -5.90
C ALA A 191 -1.23 -2.07 -7.34
N THR A 192 -1.39 -2.98 -8.30
CA THR A 192 -1.12 -2.72 -9.73
C THR A 192 -2.13 -1.79 -10.37
N SER A 193 -3.36 -1.77 -9.88
CA SER A 193 -4.41 -0.81 -10.26
C SER A 193 -5.41 -0.63 -9.11
N LYS A 194 -6.29 0.36 -9.23
CA LYS A 194 -7.34 0.62 -8.24
C LYS A 194 -8.26 -0.59 -8.00
N GLU A 195 -8.55 -1.34 -9.05
CA GLU A 195 -9.42 -2.54 -9.03
C GLU A 195 -8.66 -3.82 -8.65
N SER A 196 -7.32 -3.75 -8.62
CA SER A 196 -6.43 -4.91 -8.45
C SER A 196 -5.59 -4.77 -7.19
N ILE A 197 -6.26 -4.55 -6.05
CA ILE A 197 -5.62 -4.46 -4.74
C ILE A 197 -5.80 -5.78 -4.03
N ALA A 198 -4.69 -6.34 -3.56
CA ALA A 198 -4.66 -7.57 -2.76
C ALA A 198 -3.66 -7.43 -1.63
N VAL A 199 -3.90 -8.11 -0.52
CA VAL A 199 -2.99 -8.13 0.63
C VAL A 199 -2.66 -9.55 1.02
N VAL A 200 -1.51 -9.73 1.66
CA VAL A 200 -1.09 -11.00 2.26
C VAL A 200 -1.00 -10.80 3.76
N LEU A 201 -1.67 -11.66 4.50
CA LEU A 201 -1.68 -11.64 5.94
C LEU A 201 -0.47 -12.38 6.52
N SER A 202 -0.17 -12.15 7.78
CA SER A 202 0.95 -12.76 8.51
C SER A 202 0.89 -14.30 8.57
N ASN A 203 -0.31 -14.87 8.43
CA ASN A 203 -0.54 -16.32 8.33
C ASN A 203 -0.41 -16.86 6.88
N GLY A 204 0.02 -16.02 5.92
CA GLY A 204 0.20 -16.40 4.52
C GLY A 204 -1.05 -16.37 3.65
N ILE A 205 -2.23 -16.05 4.21
CA ILE A 205 -3.48 -15.99 3.44
C ILE A 205 -3.45 -14.75 2.54
N LYS A 206 -3.67 -14.95 1.23
CA LYS A 206 -3.83 -13.85 0.27
C LYS A 206 -5.31 -13.41 0.24
N VAL A 207 -5.56 -12.11 0.40
CA VAL A 207 -6.90 -11.52 0.37
C VAL A 207 -7.00 -10.57 -0.81
N SER A 208 -7.87 -10.85 -1.76
CA SER A 208 -8.19 -9.96 -2.89
C SER A 208 -9.30 -9.00 -2.50
N LEU A 209 -8.95 -7.73 -2.41
CA LEU A 209 -9.82 -6.65 -1.93
C LEU A 209 -10.54 -5.91 -3.07
N GLY A 210 -9.87 -5.75 -4.23
CA GLY A 210 -10.37 -4.95 -5.34
C GLY A 210 -10.37 -3.46 -5.04
N ALA A 211 -11.33 -2.70 -5.60
CA ALA A 211 -11.45 -1.27 -5.37
C ALA A 211 -11.77 -0.93 -3.90
N PRO A 212 -11.31 0.24 -3.38
CA PRO A 212 -11.52 0.63 -1.99
C PRO A 212 -12.93 1.22 -1.75
N ASP A 213 -13.91 0.39 -1.96
CA ASP A 213 -15.32 0.59 -1.64
C ASP A 213 -15.74 -0.35 -0.49
N ASP A 214 -16.80 -0.03 0.24
CA ASP A 214 -17.36 -0.86 1.31
C ASP A 214 -16.31 -1.46 2.28
N ILE A 215 -15.27 -0.69 2.60
CA ILE A 215 -14.08 -1.16 3.36
C ILE A 215 -14.47 -1.88 4.64
N ALA A 216 -15.38 -1.31 5.43
CA ALA A 216 -15.83 -1.91 6.69
C ALA A 216 -16.55 -3.26 6.49
N LEU A 217 -17.34 -3.40 5.40
CA LEU A 217 -18.02 -4.65 5.09
C LEU A 217 -17.02 -5.71 4.59
N LYS A 218 -16.04 -5.31 3.79
CA LYS A 218 -14.94 -6.19 3.36
C LYS A 218 -14.14 -6.69 4.56
N GLU A 219 -13.81 -5.81 5.49
CA GLU A 219 -13.11 -6.18 6.72
C GLU A 219 -13.91 -7.20 7.54
N GLN A 220 -15.18 -6.91 7.83
CA GLN A 220 -16.06 -7.83 8.55
C GLN A 220 -16.12 -9.20 7.88
N THR A 221 -16.24 -9.23 6.54
CA THR A 221 -16.30 -10.45 5.76
C THR A 221 -15.01 -11.25 5.87
N VAL A 222 -13.85 -10.58 5.74
CA VAL A 222 -12.54 -11.24 5.89
C VAL A 222 -12.37 -11.82 7.29
N LEU A 223 -12.60 -11.01 8.34
CA LEU A 223 -12.47 -11.45 9.73
C LEU A 223 -13.43 -12.62 10.05
N GLY A 224 -14.67 -12.57 9.56
CA GLY A 224 -15.64 -13.66 9.73
C GLY A 224 -15.22 -14.96 9.05
N ILE A 225 -14.60 -14.89 7.87
CA ILE A 225 -14.06 -16.05 7.17
C ILE A 225 -12.83 -16.60 7.89
N LEU A 226 -11.93 -15.74 8.35
CA LEU A 226 -10.73 -16.13 9.10
C LEU A 226 -11.09 -16.83 10.41
N ASP A 227 -12.08 -16.34 11.14
CA ASP A 227 -12.55 -16.94 12.39
C ASP A 227 -13.18 -18.32 12.15
N LYS A 228 -14.02 -18.42 11.12
CA LYS A 228 -14.74 -19.66 10.81
C LYS A 228 -13.85 -20.78 10.28
N PHE A 229 -12.80 -20.45 9.52
CA PHE A 229 -11.93 -21.40 8.80
C PHE A 229 -10.46 -21.29 9.21
N GLN A 230 -10.21 -21.21 10.50
CA GLN A 230 -8.85 -21.06 11.05
C GLN A 230 -7.91 -22.17 10.54
N GLY A 231 -6.82 -21.76 9.85
CA GLY A 231 -5.82 -22.69 9.35
C GLY A 231 -6.26 -23.62 8.21
N GLN A 232 -7.44 -23.40 7.61
CA GLN A 232 -7.99 -24.26 6.57
C GLN A 232 -8.04 -23.60 5.18
N ILE A 233 -7.72 -22.33 5.09
CA ILE A 233 -7.82 -21.54 3.86
C ILE A 233 -6.49 -20.89 3.48
N SER A 234 -6.26 -20.70 2.19
CA SER A 234 -5.09 -20.06 1.62
C SER A 234 -5.40 -18.75 0.89
N TYR A 235 -6.65 -18.55 0.48
CA TYR A 235 -7.07 -17.41 -0.32
C TYR A 235 -8.50 -16.98 0.02
N ILE A 236 -8.72 -15.66 0.05
CA ILE A 236 -10.03 -15.03 0.23
C ILE A 236 -10.21 -13.98 -0.85
N ASN A 237 -11.37 -13.92 -1.48
CA ASN A 237 -11.76 -12.88 -2.41
C ASN A 237 -13.01 -12.14 -1.90
N VAL A 238 -12.84 -10.87 -1.59
CA VAL A 238 -13.91 -9.98 -1.12
C VAL A 238 -14.08 -8.76 -2.02
N ARG A 239 -13.70 -8.86 -3.30
CA ARG A 239 -13.97 -7.78 -4.29
C ARG A 239 -15.44 -7.40 -4.30
N THR A 240 -16.31 -8.39 -4.17
CA THR A 240 -17.75 -8.22 -3.98
C THR A 240 -18.12 -8.79 -2.62
N PRO A 241 -18.20 -7.97 -1.55
CA PRO A 241 -18.35 -8.46 -0.18
C PRO A 241 -19.70 -9.18 0.07
N ALA A 242 -20.71 -8.90 -0.77
CA ALA A 242 -22.00 -9.63 -0.72
C ALA A 242 -21.91 -11.09 -1.23
N ASN A 243 -20.84 -11.42 -1.97
CA ASN A 243 -20.65 -12.77 -2.51
C ASN A 243 -19.15 -13.18 -2.41
N PRO A 244 -18.61 -13.33 -1.19
CA PRO A 244 -17.20 -13.66 -0.99
C PRO A 244 -16.91 -15.09 -1.41
N THR A 245 -15.70 -15.33 -1.93
CA THR A 245 -15.21 -16.67 -2.24
C THR A 245 -13.90 -16.92 -1.50
N TYR A 246 -13.61 -18.18 -1.20
CA TYR A 246 -12.37 -18.59 -0.55
C TYR A 246 -11.90 -19.94 -1.06
N ARG A 247 -10.60 -20.21 -0.89
CA ARG A 247 -9.97 -21.48 -1.26
C ARG A 247 -9.40 -22.15 -0.02
N GLY A 248 -9.71 -23.44 0.17
CA GLY A 248 -9.13 -24.26 1.22
C GLY A 248 -7.65 -24.57 0.98
N LEU A 249 -6.94 -24.94 2.05
CA LEU A 249 -5.65 -25.61 1.95
C LEU A 249 -5.93 -27.04 1.49
N THR A 250 -5.41 -27.43 0.34
CA THR A 250 -5.40 -28.84 -0.07
C THR A 250 -4.26 -29.49 0.71
N GLU A 251 -4.57 -30.25 1.75
CA GLU A 251 -3.61 -31.22 2.27
C GLU A 251 -3.31 -32.19 1.13
N GLY A 252 -2.03 -32.39 0.84
CA GLY A 252 -1.57 -33.34 -0.18
C GLY A 252 -1.91 -34.77 0.21
N THR A 253 -3.14 -35.16 -0.07
CA THR A 253 -3.60 -36.53 -0.25
C THR A 253 -4.80 -36.46 -1.18
N ALA A 254 -4.65 -37.04 -2.37
CA ALA A 254 -5.72 -37.16 -3.33
C ALA A 254 -6.91 -37.87 -2.69
N THR A 255 -7.89 -37.09 -2.32
CA THR A 255 -9.26 -37.61 -2.17
C THR A 255 -10.13 -36.69 -3.01
N GLN A 256 -10.58 -37.23 -4.12
CA GLN A 256 -11.65 -36.71 -4.95
C GLN A 256 -12.81 -36.31 -4.05
N ASP A 257 -13.01 -35.05 -3.82
CA ASP A 257 -14.32 -34.46 -3.70
C ASP A 257 -14.25 -32.97 -3.91
N GLY A 258 -14.52 -32.54 -5.14
CA GLY A 258 -14.66 -31.14 -5.51
C GLY A 258 -15.93 -30.56 -4.91
N THR A 259 -15.94 -30.29 -3.64
CA THR A 259 -16.98 -29.50 -3.02
C THR A 259 -16.56 -28.05 -3.06
N THR A 260 -16.92 -27.33 -4.13
CA THR A 260 -17.12 -25.89 -4.08
C THR A 260 -18.16 -25.65 -2.99
N ALA A 261 -17.71 -25.29 -1.78
CA ALA A 261 -18.62 -24.88 -0.73
C ALA A 261 -19.28 -23.57 -1.21
N SER A 262 -20.52 -23.69 -1.62
CA SER A 262 -21.40 -22.58 -1.93
C SER A 262 -21.52 -21.67 -0.70
N ALA A 263 -21.55 -20.38 -0.91
CA ALA A 263 -21.61 -19.32 0.11
C ALA A 263 -22.88 -19.33 1.01
N ASP A 264 -23.66 -20.37 0.96
CA ASP A 264 -24.98 -20.49 1.65
C ASP A 264 -24.91 -20.74 3.17
N ALA A 265 -23.73 -20.65 3.79
CA ALA A 265 -23.58 -20.96 5.22
C ALA A 265 -23.04 -19.79 6.07
N LEU A 266 -23.11 -18.55 5.63
CA LEU A 266 -22.76 -17.39 6.47
C LEU A 266 -24.01 -16.88 7.21
N PRO A 267 -23.94 -16.60 8.51
CA PRO A 267 -25.10 -16.20 9.32
C PRO A 267 -25.49 -14.71 9.15
N TYR A 268 -25.08 -14.03 8.09
CA TYR A 268 -25.49 -12.66 7.82
C TYR A 268 -26.25 -12.58 6.50
N GLN A 269 -27.57 -12.79 6.55
CA GLN A 269 -28.48 -12.36 5.49
C GLN A 269 -28.83 -10.89 5.74
N ALA A 270 -28.24 -10.00 4.96
CA ALA A 270 -28.83 -8.68 4.78
C ALA A 270 -30.18 -8.88 4.07
N GLN A 271 -31.25 -8.44 4.71
CA GLN A 271 -32.62 -8.49 4.24
C GLN A 271 -32.74 -7.58 3.00
N ALA A 272 -32.58 -8.17 1.81
CA ALA A 272 -32.91 -7.51 0.56
C ALA A 272 -34.38 -7.77 0.24
N GLY A 273 -35.14 -6.69 0.12
CA GLY A 273 -36.56 -6.70 -0.18
C GLY A 273 -36.86 -7.37 -1.53
N SER A 274 -37.97 -8.08 -1.54
CA SER A 274 -38.62 -8.74 -2.66
C SER A 274 -38.68 -7.92 -3.94
N ALA A 275 -38.19 -8.49 -5.04
CA ALA A 275 -38.74 -8.19 -6.37
C ALA A 275 -38.75 -9.47 -7.21
N THR A 276 -39.93 -9.79 -7.57
CA THR A 276 -40.55 -10.80 -8.43
C THR A 276 -39.76 -11.22 -9.68
N THR A 277 -39.69 -12.57 -9.87
CA THR A 277 -39.45 -13.24 -11.17
C THR A 277 -40.58 -12.97 -12.18
N PRO A 278 -40.38 -13.09 -13.52
CA PRO A 278 -40.53 -14.42 -14.11
C PRO A 278 -39.71 -14.78 -15.37
N ASP A 279 -39.70 -16.08 -15.60
CA ASP A 279 -39.75 -16.87 -16.83
C ASP A 279 -38.50 -17.33 -17.58
N THR A 280 -38.37 -18.58 -17.44
CA THR A 280 -37.94 -19.72 -18.29
C THR A 280 -37.92 -19.49 -19.81
N VAL A 281 -36.80 -19.82 -20.47
CA VAL A 281 -36.83 -20.54 -21.77
C VAL A 281 -35.66 -21.52 -21.88
N THR A 282 -36.01 -22.72 -22.17
CA THR A 282 -35.29 -23.95 -22.51
C THR A 282 -34.60 -23.89 -23.88
N SER A 283 -33.60 -24.75 -24.06
CA SER A 283 -33.30 -25.56 -25.25
C SER A 283 -31.89 -25.41 -25.80
N SER A 284 -31.14 -26.39 -25.74
CA SER A 284 -30.84 -27.63 -26.54
C SER A 284 -29.48 -27.54 -27.22
N ALA A 285 -28.70 -28.57 -26.91
CA ALA A 285 -27.67 -29.32 -27.61
C ALA A 285 -27.39 -28.99 -29.08
N ASP A 286 -26.11 -28.98 -29.51
CA ASP A 286 -25.52 -30.06 -30.32
C ASP A 286 -24.00 -29.80 -30.59
N ALA A 287 -23.24 -30.85 -30.36
CA ALA A 287 -22.21 -31.56 -31.12
C ALA A 287 -21.09 -30.82 -31.89
N ALA A 288 -19.90 -31.13 -31.44
CA ALA A 288 -18.69 -31.59 -32.13
C ALA A 288 -18.23 -30.91 -33.44
N THR A 289 -16.96 -30.48 -33.49
CA THR A 289 -15.92 -30.99 -34.40
C THR A 289 -14.56 -30.39 -34.13
N ASP A 290 -13.60 -31.24 -33.96
CA ASP A 290 -12.16 -31.25 -34.23
C ASP A 290 -11.57 -30.08 -35.03
N GLY A 291 -10.42 -29.56 -34.58
CA GLY A 291 -9.61 -28.59 -35.33
C GLY A 291 -8.42 -28.08 -34.54
N SER A 292 -7.33 -28.89 -34.52
CA SER A 292 -5.98 -28.44 -34.14
C SER A 292 -5.61 -27.13 -34.81
N THR A 293 -5.33 -26.10 -34.01
CA THR A 293 -4.57 -24.93 -34.44
C THR A 293 -3.68 -24.48 -33.29
N ALA A 294 -2.40 -24.38 -33.57
CA ALA A 294 -1.39 -23.83 -32.68
C ALA A 294 -1.81 -22.46 -32.17
N THR A 295 -1.97 -22.32 -30.88
CA THR A 295 -2.30 -21.06 -30.23
C THR A 295 -1.03 -20.24 -30.04
N SER A 296 -1.10 -19.04 -30.56
CA SER A 296 -0.12 -17.97 -30.39
C SER A 296 -0.08 -17.51 -28.92
N ASP A 297 1.05 -16.96 -28.53
CA ASP A 297 1.53 -16.33 -27.28
C ASP A 297 0.54 -15.39 -26.52
N SER A 298 -0.76 -15.47 -26.77
CA SER A 298 -1.80 -14.59 -26.18
C SER A 298 -2.73 -15.25 -25.16
N ASP A 299 -2.54 -16.54 -24.86
CA ASP A 299 -3.45 -17.30 -23.98
C ASP A 299 -2.93 -17.52 -22.55
N VAL A 300 -1.90 -16.77 -22.12
CA VAL A 300 -1.52 -16.75 -20.70
C VAL A 300 -2.61 -15.96 -19.94
N PRO A 301 -3.33 -16.58 -19.02
CA PRO A 301 -4.34 -15.86 -18.23
C PRO A 301 -3.70 -14.67 -17.51
N SER A 302 -4.38 -13.54 -17.53
CA SER A 302 -3.92 -12.30 -16.87
C SER A 302 -3.77 -12.41 -15.34
N ASP A 303 -4.19 -13.54 -14.77
CA ASP A 303 -4.10 -13.91 -13.36
C ASP A 303 -2.99 -14.93 -13.06
N ALA A 304 -2.14 -15.26 -14.04
CA ALA A 304 -0.97 -16.08 -13.82
C ALA A 304 -0.06 -15.44 -12.77
N ALA A 305 0.23 -16.17 -11.71
CA ALA A 305 1.07 -15.67 -10.64
C ALA A 305 2.52 -15.55 -11.14
N TYR A 306 3.13 -14.41 -10.91
CA TYR A 306 4.56 -14.21 -11.16
C TYR A 306 5.36 -15.22 -10.32
N ASN A 307 6.16 -16.09 -10.95
CA ASN A 307 6.83 -17.24 -10.31
C ASN A 307 5.91 -18.26 -9.62
N GLY A 308 4.81 -18.61 -10.23
CA GLY A 308 3.90 -19.61 -9.69
C GLY A 308 3.49 -20.60 -10.74
N GLY A 309 2.50 -20.22 -11.51
CA GLY A 309 1.91 -21.02 -12.55
C GLY A 309 0.40 -20.86 -12.58
N TYR A 310 -0.24 -21.57 -13.48
CA TYR A 310 -1.68 -21.57 -13.67
C TYR A 310 -2.15 -22.95 -14.14
N TYR A 311 -3.45 -23.21 -13.98
CA TYR A 311 -4.06 -24.41 -14.54
C TYR A 311 -4.50 -24.17 -15.97
N LEU A 312 -4.25 -25.13 -16.86
CA LEU A 312 -4.83 -25.12 -18.20
C LEU A 312 -6.36 -25.23 -18.12
N SER A 313 -7.02 -25.00 -19.25
CA SER A 313 -8.48 -25.07 -19.37
C SER A 313 -9.08 -26.45 -19.03
N ASP A 314 -8.26 -27.49 -18.94
CA ASP A 314 -8.65 -28.82 -18.46
C ASP A 314 -8.86 -28.86 -16.93
N GLY A 315 -8.39 -27.83 -16.20
CA GLY A 315 -8.50 -27.73 -14.75
C GLY A 315 -7.59 -28.68 -13.96
N GLU A 316 -6.83 -29.52 -14.63
CA GLU A 316 -5.99 -30.58 -14.02
C GLU A 316 -4.49 -30.36 -14.23
N THR A 317 -4.11 -29.78 -15.38
CA THR A 317 -2.69 -29.57 -15.73
C THR A 317 -2.17 -28.25 -15.18
N TRP A 318 -1.21 -28.33 -14.25
CA TRP A 318 -0.53 -27.17 -13.71
C TRP A 318 0.65 -26.78 -14.58
N VAL A 319 0.69 -25.58 -15.12
CA VAL A 319 1.78 -25.00 -15.88
C VAL A 319 2.65 -24.17 -14.95
N ASN A 320 3.93 -24.49 -14.88
CA ASN A 320 4.93 -23.72 -14.14
C ASN A 320 5.40 -22.54 -14.99
N TYR A 321 5.61 -21.42 -14.29
CA TYR A 321 6.03 -20.17 -14.88
C TYR A 321 7.09 -19.53 -13.98
N TYR A 322 8.35 -19.53 -14.38
CA TYR A 322 9.45 -18.96 -13.61
C TYR A 322 10.61 -18.57 -14.54
N TYR A 323 11.56 -17.77 -14.01
CA TYR A 323 12.77 -17.39 -14.73
C TYR A 323 13.96 -18.20 -14.25
N GLU A 324 14.70 -18.77 -15.18
CA GLU A 324 15.97 -19.48 -14.97
C GLU A 324 17.03 -18.87 -15.88
N ASP A 325 18.14 -18.42 -15.30
CA ASP A 325 19.26 -17.76 -16.02
C ASP A 325 18.79 -16.56 -16.89
N GLY A 326 17.74 -15.85 -16.49
CA GLY A 326 17.16 -14.72 -17.22
C GLY A 326 16.26 -15.11 -18.39
N ASN A 327 16.03 -16.41 -18.61
CA ASN A 327 15.07 -16.92 -19.59
C ASN A 327 13.78 -17.35 -18.89
N LEU A 328 12.67 -17.06 -19.52
CA LEU A 328 11.38 -17.55 -19.06
C LEU A 328 11.30 -19.05 -19.28
N VAL A 329 11.01 -19.81 -18.22
CA VAL A 329 10.65 -21.22 -18.27
C VAL A 329 9.14 -21.32 -18.10
N HIS A 330 8.48 -21.86 -19.11
CA HIS A 330 7.03 -21.93 -19.16
C HIS A 330 6.63 -23.33 -19.64
N GLY A 331 6.11 -24.15 -18.75
CA GLY A 331 5.79 -25.52 -19.08
C GLY A 331 5.21 -26.32 -17.91
N TYR A 332 4.97 -27.59 -18.14
CA TYR A 332 4.40 -28.49 -17.14
C TYR A 332 5.02 -29.88 -17.18
N TYR A 333 4.92 -30.59 -16.06
CA TYR A 333 5.29 -32.01 -16.01
C TYR A 333 4.09 -32.88 -16.41
N LYS A 334 4.30 -33.71 -17.41
CA LYS A 334 3.35 -34.75 -17.81
C LYS A 334 3.84 -36.09 -17.24
N VAL A 335 2.93 -36.76 -16.52
CA VAL A 335 3.20 -38.10 -15.97
C VAL A 335 2.64 -39.15 -16.93
N ASP A 336 3.48 -40.12 -17.33
CA ASP A 336 3.07 -41.25 -18.18
C ASP A 336 2.37 -42.36 -17.36
N GLU A 337 1.79 -43.35 -18.01
CA GLU A 337 1.11 -44.50 -17.39
C GLU A 337 2.01 -45.34 -16.47
N SER A 338 3.34 -45.12 -16.57
CA SER A 338 4.37 -45.80 -15.79
C SER A 338 4.87 -44.97 -14.60
N GLY A 339 4.34 -43.76 -14.44
CA GLY A 339 4.69 -42.82 -13.35
C GLY A 339 5.97 -42.02 -13.63
N ASN A 340 6.49 -42.00 -14.88
CA ASN A 340 7.64 -41.15 -15.24
C ASN A 340 7.17 -39.74 -15.58
N GLU A 341 7.86 -38.75 -15.02
CA GLU A 341 7.63 -37.33 -15.28
C GLU A 341 8.45 -36.84 -16.47
N THR A 342 7.79 -36.17 -17.41
CA THR A 342 8.45 -35.55 -18.58
C THR A 342 8.05 -34.08 -18.62
N TRP A 343 9.05 -33.21 -18.73
CA TRP A 343 8.79 -31.76 -18.88
C TRP A 343 8.30 -31.44 -20.29
N VAL A 344 7.20 -30.70 -20.37
CA VAL A 344 6.66 -30.15 -21.63
C VAL A 344 6.86 -28.66 -21.59
N ASP A 345 7.71 -28.15 -22.44
CA ASP A 345 8.01 -26.74 -22.62
C ASP A 345 6.93 -26.11 -23.53
N LEU A 346 6.38 -24.98 -23.12
CA LEU A 346 5.37 -24.22 -23.88
C LEU A 346 5.98 -23.01 -24.61
N GLY A 347 7.26 -22.73 -24.42
CA GLY A 347 8.01 -21.68 -25.14
C GLY A 347 8.11 -20.37 -24.37
#